data_41f71dfcddb7c795accba446e0efa103
#
_entry.id   41f71dfcddb7c795accba446e0efa103
#
_cell.length_a   1.000
_cell.length_b   1.000
_cell.length_c   1.000
_cell.angle_alpha   90.00
_cell.angle_beta   90.00
_cell.angle_gamma   90.00
#
_symmetry.space_group_name_H-M   'P 1'
#
loop_
_entity.id
_entity.type
_entity.pdbx_description
1 polymer ?
#
loop_
_entity_poly.entity_id
_entity_poly.type
_entity_poly.pdbx_seq_one_letter_code
_entity_poly.pdbx_strand_id
1 'polypeptide(L)'
;MKPFPIIVSSPSGAGKTTIVDAVLKRDTSVSRVITATTRAPRTGEKNGVDYHFWTIKQFEQAIKKGQMLEWAQVHTHYYGIPKKSVDDLMKKGICPILVIDVQGARTVKAQYPNAATVFIVPPSLK
;
A
#
# COMPACT_ATOMS: atom_id res chain seq x y z
N MET A 1 -7.64 14.36 16.11
CA MET A 1 -6.30 13.86 15.83
C MET A 1 -6.09 13.83 14.33
N LYS A 2 -4.93 14.29 13.88
CA LYS A 2 -4.63 14.25 12.45
C LYS A 2 -4.36 12.82 12.01
N PRO A 3 -4.94 12.38 10.88
CA PRO A 3 -4.62 11.06 10.33
C PRO A 3 -3.15 10.97 9.94
N PHE A 4 -2.63 9.77 10.01
CA PHE A 4 -1.24 9.47 9.64
C PHE A 4 -1.19 8.11 8.95
N PRO A 5 -0.22 7.89 8.06
CA PRO A 5 -0.07 6.58 7.42
C PRO A 5 0.37 5.50 8.42
N ILE A 6 -0.14 4.30 8.23
CA ILE A 6 0.27 3.13 9.01
C ILE A 6 0.93 2.15 8.05
N ILE A 7 2.21 1.89 8.26
CA ILE A 7 3.00 1.00 7.42
C ILE A 7 3.08 -0.36 8.11
N VAL A 8 2.59 -1.40 7.43
CA VAL A 8 2.67 -2.76 7.94
C VAL A 8 3.67 -3.52 7.07
N SER A 9 4.72 -4.00 7.67
CA SER A 9 5.79 -4.70 6.97
C SER A 9 6.19 -5.97 7.74
N SER A 10 6.73 -6.94 7.02
CA SER A 10 7.23 -8.18 7.62
C SER A 10 8.12 -8.89 6.63
N PRO A 11 8.92 -9.87 7.06
CA PRO A 11 9.49 -10.83 6.15
C PRO A 11 8.37 -11.51 5.36
N SER A 12 8.64 -11.91 4.13
CA SER A 12 7.62 -12.42 3.23
C SER A 12 6.73 -13.48 3.88
N GLY A 13 5.43 -13.35 3.71
CA GLY A 13 4.45 -14.36 4.11
C GLY A 13 4.14 -14.44 5.59
N ALA A 14 4.55 -13.50 6.41
CA ALA A 14 4.41 -13.59 7.87
C ALA A 14 3.03 -13.13 8.39
N GLY A 15 1.97 -13.34 7.63
CA GLY A 15 0.61 -13.07 8.11
C GLY A 15 0.16 -11.61 8.03
N LYS A 16 0.84 -10.77 7.26
CA LYS A 16 0.48 -9.35 7.11
C LYS A 16 -0.99 -9.16 6.75
N THR A 17 -1.44 -9.87 5.73
CA THR A 17 -2.80 -9.72 5.21
C THR A 17 -3.85 -10.09 6.25
N THR A 18 -3.63 -11.18 6.97
CA THR A 18 -4.57 -11.66 8.00
C THR A 18 -4.75 -10.63 9.12
N ILE A 19 -3.64 -10.05 9.59
CA ILE A 19 -3.69 -9.07 10.67
C ILE A 19 -4.36 -7.77 10.19
N VAL A 20 -4.00 -7.31 9.00
CA VAL A 20 -4.59 -6.09 8.43
C VAL A 20 -6.09 -6.28 8.23
N ASP A 21 -6.53 -7.41 7.68
CA ASP A 21 -7.96 -7.68 7.48
C ASP A 21 -8.72 -7.68 8.81
N ALA A 22 -8.13 -8.23 9.86
CA ALA A 22 -8.77 -8.23 11.18
C ALA A 22 -8.95 -6.80 11.72
N VAL A 23 -7.96 -5.94 11.55
CA VAL A 23 -8.04 -4.53 11.97
C VAL A 23 -9.09 -3.78 11.15
N LEU A 24 -9.12 -3.98 9.85
CA LEU A 24 -10.06 -3.29 8.96
C LEU A 24 -11.51 -3.62 9.30
N LYS A 25 -11.78 -4.82 9.79
CA LYS A 25 -13.13 -5.22 10.21
C LYS A 25 -13.59 -4.53 11.48
N ARG A 26 -12.66 -4.08 12.31
CA ARG A 26 -12.98 -3.55 13.65
C ARG A 26 -12.91 -2.04 13.75
N ASP A 27 -12.20 -1.40 12.84
CA ASP A 27 -11.91 0.03 12.97
C ASP A 27 -12.20 0.75 11.66
N THR A 28 -13.18 1.64 11.66
CA THR A 28 -13.55 2.41 10.49
C THR A 28 -12.68 3.65 10.28
N SER A 29 -11.80 3.97 11.25
CA SER A 29 -10.87 5.10 11.11
C SER A 29 -9.64 4.77 10.28
N VAL A 30 -9.52 3.53 9.83
CA VAL A 30 -8.42 3.07 8.99
C VAL A 30 -8.96 2.48 7.71
N SER A 31 -8.16 2.54 6.65
CA SER A 31 -8.51 1.94 5.37
C SER A 31 -7.25 1.53 4.63
N ARG A 32 -7.31 0.40 3.95
CA ARG A 32 -6.19 -0.07 3.16
C ARG A 32 -6.03 0.79 1.91
N VAL A 33 -4.80 1.15 1.59
CA VAL A 33 -4.47 1.86 0.35
C VAL A 33 -4.53 0.87 -0.81
N ILE A 34 -5.17 1.28 -1.90
CA ILE A 34 -5.29 0.44 -3.09
C ILE A 34 -4.07 0.64 -3.97
N THR A 35 -3.37 -0.45 -4.25
CA THR A 35 -2.18 -0.47 -5.10
C THR A 35 -2.57 -0.37 -6.56
N ALA A 36 -1.77 0.33 -7.36
CA ALA A 36 -1.92 0.35 -8.82
C ALA A 36 -1.03 -0.73 -9.43
N THR A 37 -1.50 -1.35 -10.50
CA THR A 37 -0.73 -2.38 -11.21
C THR A 37 -1.05 -2.34 -12.70
N THR A 38 -0.09 -2.80 -13.51
CA THR A 38 -0.28 -2.96 -14.95
C THR A 38 -0.64 -4.39 -15.34
N ARG A 39 -0.74 -5.29 -14.35
CA ARG A 39 -1.21 -6.65 -14.56
C ARG A 39 -2.70 -6.62 -14.90
N ALA A 40 -3.13 -7.49 -15.81
CA ALA A 40 -4.55 -7.63 -16.12
C ALA A 40 -5.33 -8.15 -14.92
N PRO A 41 -6.59 -7.71 -14.73
CA PRO A 41 -7.43 -8.25 -13.66
C PRO A 41 -7.62 -9.75 -13.78
N ARG A 42 -7.60 -10.43 -12.65
CA ARG A 42 -7.95 -11.85 -12.56
C ARG A 42 -9.43 -11.99 -12.28
N THR A 43 -9.95 -13.19 -12.49
CA THR A 43 -11.36 -13.48 -12.23
C THR A 43 -11.75 -13.03 -10.82
N GLY A 44 -12.81 -12.24 -10.71
CA GLY A 44 -13.29 -11.74 -9.42
C GLY A 44 -12.65 -10.45 -8.94
N GLU A 45 -11.58 -10.01 -9.57
CA GLU A 45 -10.94 -8.75 -9.19
C GLU A 45 -11.64 -7.56 -9.82
N LYS A 46 -11.79 -6.47 -9.06
CA LYS A 46 -12.48 -5.27 -9.50
C LYS A 46 -11.54 -4.06 -9.45
N ASN A 47 -11.61 -3.25 -10.50
CA ASN A 47 -10.87 -2.00 -10.57
C ASN A 47 -11.33 -1.04 -9.47
N GLY A 48 -10.37 -0.45 -8.77
CA GLY A 48 -10.63 0.47 -7.69
C GLY A 48 -10.98 -0.19 -6.36
N VAL A 49 -11.03 -1.51 -6.31
CA VAL A 49 -11.29 -2.29 -5.10
C VAL A 49 -10.08 -3.16 -4.75
N ASP A 50 -9.72 -4.08 -5.65
CA ASP A 50 -8.55 -4.95 -5.43
C ASP A 50 -7.26 -4.25 -5.83
N TYR A 51 -7.29 -3.58 -6.97
CA TYR A 51 -6.20 -2.77 -7.52
C TYR A 51 -6.78 -1.64 -8.34
N HIS A 52 -5.95 -0.62 -8.59
CA HIS A 52 -6.17 0.27 -9.72
C HIS A 52 -5.47 -0.36 -10.92
N PHE A 53 -6.22 -0.87 -11.87
CA PHE A 53 -5.66 -1.53 -13.06
C PHE A 53 -5.36 -0.47 -14.12
N TRP A 54 -4.08 -0.18 -14.30
CA TRP A 54 -3.61 0.85 -15.22
C TRP A 54 -2.93 0.23 -16.44
N THR A 55 -2.86 1.00 -17.51
CA THR A 55 -1.99 0.63 -18.64
C THR A 55 -0.53 0.90 -18.27
N ILE A 56 0.39 0.26 -18.98
CA ILE A 56 1.83 0.50 -18.79
C ILE A 56 2.13 1.99 -19.00
N LYS A 57 1.55 2.59 -20.03
CA LYS A 57 1.74 4.00 -20.34
C LYS A 57 1.29 4.91 -19.19
N GLN A 58 0.12 4.62 -18.62
CA GLN A 58 -0.39 5.39 -17.48
C GLN A 58 0.55 5.29 -16.29
N PHE A 59 1.05 4.09 -16.00
CA PHE A 59 1.95 3.87 -14.87
C PHE A 59 3.27 4.60 -15.07
N GLU A 60 3.86 4.48 -16.26
CA GLU A 60 5.13 5.14 -16.57
C GLU A 60 5.00 6.66 -16.53
N GLN A 61 3.88 7.21 -16.98
CA GLN A 61 3.64 8.65 -16.87
C GLN A 61 3.53 9.08 -15.42
N ALA A 62 2.88 8.30 -14.59
CA ALA A 62 2.77 8.59 -13.15
C ALA A 62 4.15 8.62 -12.48
N ILE A 63 5.04 7.71 -12.86
CA ILE A 63 6.42 7.71 -12.37
C ILE A 63 7.14 8.99 -12.78
N LYS A 64 7.04 9.36 -14.04
CA LYS A 64 7.70 10.57 -14.56
C LYS A 64 7.24 11.83 -13.87
N LYS A 65 5.96 11.91 -13.54
CA LYS A 65 5.36 13.08 -12.88
C LYS A 65 5.58 13.09 -11.38
N GLY A 66 6.28 12.10 -10.83
CA GLY A 66 6.50 12.01 -9.39
C GLY A 66 5.24 11.72 -8.59
N GLN A 67 4.26 11.07 -9.18
CA GLN A 67 2.97 10.79 -8.56
C GLN A 67 2.93 9.47 -7.79
N MET A 68 3.98 8.67 -7.89
CA MET A 68 4.07 7.39 -7.18
C MET A 68 4.84 7.56 -5.88
N LEU A 69 4.25 7.13 -4.79
CA LEU A 69 4.89 7.16 -3.49
C LEU A 69 6.01 6.12 -3.42
N GLU A 70 5.73 4.96 -3.95
CA GLU A 70 6.64 3.82 -4.00
C GLU A 70 6.20 2.95 -5.15
N TRP A 71 7.13 2.32 -5.87
CA TRP A 71 6.78 1.43 -6.96
C TRP A 71 7.91 0.44 -7.21
N ALA A 72 7.57 -0.68 -7.84
CA ALA A 72 8.52 -1.70 -8.22
C ALA A 72 8.04 -2.40 -9.49
N GLN A 73 8.97 -2.98 -10.22
CA GLN A 73 8.65 -3.85 -11.33
C GLN A 73 8.92 -5.29 -10.92
N VAL A 74 7.88 -6.13 -11.01
CA VAL A 74 7.97 -7.55 -10.68
C VAL A 74 7.67 -8.32 -11.96
N HIS A 75 8.68 -9.00 -12.50
CA HIS A 75 8.63 -9.61 -13.82
C HIS A 75 8.34 -8.55 -14.88
N THR A 76 7.22 -8.63 -15.57
CA THR A 76 6.85 -7.69 -16.62
C THR A 76 5.81 -6.67 -16.16
N HIS A 77 5.42 -6.72 -14.89
CA HIS A 77 4.33 -5.87 -14.38
C HIS A 77 4.84 -4.87 -13.37
N TYR A 78 4.26 -3.67 -13.39
CA TYR A 78 4.49 -2.66 -12.37
C TYR A 78 3.48 -2.82 -11.25
N TYR A 79 3.92 -2.50 -10.03
CA TYR A 79 3.08 -2.39 -8.83
C TYR A 79 3.53 -1.16 -8.07
N GLY A 80 2.62 -0.40 -7.55
CA GLY A 80 2.99 0.77 -6.77
C GLY A 80 1.84 1.47 -6.09
N ILE A 81 2.17 2.44 -5.27
CA ILE A 81 1.21 3.19 -4.47
C ILE A 81 1.18 4.62 -4.96
N PRO A 82 0.05 5.06 -5.56
CA PRO A 82 -0.11 6.46 -5.93
C PRO A 82 -0.17 7.34 -4.67
N LYS A 83 0.55 8.45 -4.66
CA LYS A 83 0.49 9.42 -3.55
C LYS A 83 -0.94 9.89 -3.29
N LYS A 84 -1.69 10.10 -4.35
CA LYS A 84 -3.06 10.55 -4.26
C LYS A 84 -3.93 9.60 -3.43
N SER A 85 -3.70 8.30 -3.54
CA SER A 85 -4.46 7.31 -2.79
C SER A 85 -4.27 7.46 -1.28
N VAL A 86 -3.05 7.78 -0.86
CA VAL A 86 -2.73 8.02 0.55
C VAL A 86 -3.31 9.36 1.00
N ASP A 87 -3.07 10.42 0.24
CA ASP A 87 -3.46 11.76 0.61
C ASP A 87 -4.99 11.92 0.66
N ASP A 88 -5.71 11.30 -0.26
CA ASP A 88 -7.17 11.37 -0.30
C ASP A 88 -7.79 10.74 0.95
N LEU A 89 -7.26 9.63 1.43
CA LEU A 89 -7.74 9.02 2.66
C LEU A 89 -7.49 9.92 3.86
N MET A 90 -6.30 10.52 3.95
CA MET A 90 -5.99 11.42 5.06
C MET A 90 -6.87 12.67 5.04
N LYS A 91 -7.22 13.18 3.87
CA LYS A 91 -8.13 14.31 3.76
C LYS A 91 -9.52 13.99 4.28
N LYS A 92 -9.91 12.72 4.24
CA LYS A 92 -11.19 12.24 4.77
C LYS A 92 -11.13 11.93 6.27
N GLY A 93 -9.99 12.15 6.90
CA GLY A 93 -9.80 11.82 8.32
C GLY A 93 -9.51 10.35 8.57
N ILE A 94 -9.08 9.61 7.55
CA ILE A 94 -8.84 8.17 7.63
C ILE A 94 -7.34 7.91 7.60
N CYS A 95 -6.86 7.02 8.47
CA CYS A 95 -5.45 6.61 8.46
C CYS A 95 -5.24 5.54 7.38
N PRO A 96 -4.41 5.83 6.35
CA PRO A 96 -4.15 4.84 5.31
C PRO A 96 -3.26 3.71 5.83
N ILE A 97 -3.61 2.47 5.52
CA ILE A 97 -2.76 1.31 5.82
C ILE A 97 -2.06 0.88 4.54
N LEU A 98 -0.74 0.82 4.60
CA LEU A 98 0.10 0.37 3.49
C LEU A 98 0.77 -0.95 3.88
N VAL A 99 0.51 -2.00 3.11
CA VAL A 99 1.11 -3.32 3.33
C VAL A 99 2.21 -3.47 2.30
N ILE A 100 3.45 -3.28 2.73
CA ILE A 100 4.61 -3.21 1.83
C ILE A 100 5.82 -3.91 2.46
N ASP A 101 6.83 -4.19 1.65
CA ASP A 101 8.06 -4.79 2.15
C ASP A 101 8.93 -3.74 2.90
N VAL A 102 10.06 -4.21 3.44
CA VAL A 102 10.94 -3.35 4.24
C VAL A 102 11.49 -2.18 3.42
N GLN A 103 11.83 -2.42 2.16
CA GLN A 103 12.35 -1.37 1.29
C GLN A 103 11.29 -0.30 1.01
N GLY A 104 10.08 -0.73 0.65
CA GLY A 104 8.95 0.18 0.47
C GLY A 104 8.63 0.94 1.73
N ALA A 105 8.72 0.29 2.89
CA ALA A 105 8.49 0.94 4.18
C ALA A 105 9.45 2.09 4.41
N ARG A 106 10.73 1.92 4.10
CA ARG A 106 11.72 2.99 4.22
C ARG A 106 11.41 4.17 3.31
N THR A 107 11.03 3.88 2.08
CA THR A 107 10.68 4.92 1.10
C THR A 107 9.50 5.75 1.58
N VAL A 108 8.47 5.09 2.08
CA VAL A 108 7.26 5.77 2.58
C VAL A 108 7.56 6.56 3.85
N LYS A 109 8.31 5.98 4.77
CA LYS A 109 8.65 6.65 6.04
C LYS A 109 9.46 7.93 5.79
N ALA A 110 10.32 7.94 4.79
CA ALA A 110 11.09 9.14 4.43
C ALA A 110 10.18 10.28 3.98
N GLN A 111 9.08 9.98 3.30
CA GLN A 111 8.14 10.98 2.80
C GLN A 111 7.07 11.35 3.83
N TYR A 112 6.76 10.45 4.75
CA TYR A 112 5.80 10.68 5.84
C TYR A 112 6.46 10.35 7.17
N PRO A 113 7.29 11.26 7.71
CA PRO A 113 8.01 10.98 8.97
C PRO A 113 7.11 10.65 10.16
N ASN A 114 5.87 11.13 10.12
CA ASN A 114 4.89 10.86 11.18
C ASN A 114 4.17 9.51 11.01
N ALA A 115 4.49 8.74 9.99
CA ALA A 115 3.88 7.43 9.78
C ALA A 115 4.23 6.47 10.91
N ALA A 116 3.24 5.70 11.36
CA ALA A 116 3.47 4.61 12.30
C ALA A 116 3.96 3.39 11.51
N THR A 117 4.96 2.71 12.03
CA THR A 117 5.49 1.50 11.40
C THR A 117 5.23 0.31 12.31
N VAL A 118 4.57 -0.71 11.74
CA VAL A 118 4.31 -1.97 12.43
C VAL A 118 5.08 -3.05 11.69
N PHE A 119 5.98 -3.73 12.39
CA PHE A 119 6.76 -4.81 11.83
C PHE A 119 6.27 -6.14 12.41
N ILE A 120 5.73 -7.00 11.56
CA ILE A 120 5.19 -8.29 11.99
C ILE A 120 6.31 -9.30 11.94
N VAL A 121 6.58 -9.93 13.08
CA VAL A 121 7.61 -10.95 13.21
C VAL A 121 6.94 -12.31 13.31
N PRO A 122 7.42 -13.34 12.60
CA PRO A 122 6.86 -14.68 12.72
C PRO A 122 6.95 -15.18 14.17
N PRO A 123 5.99 -16.00 14.60
CA PRO A 123 6.02 -16.51 15.98
C PRO A 123 7.21 -17.40 16.29
N SER A 124 7.88 -17.93 15.27
CA SER A 124 9.10 -18.70 15.43
C SER A 124 10.11 -18.29 14.37
N LEU A 125 11.34 -18.04 14.79
CA LEU A 125 12.44 -17.66 13.90
C LEU A 125 13.38 -18.83 13.59
N LYS A 126 12.98 -20.03 13.94
CA LYS A 126 13.79 -21.21 13.68
C LYS A 126 13.78 -21.61 12.22
#